data_b4f7a62df53b052e2ca9534cdff312b8
#
_entry.id   b4f7a62df53b052e2ca9534cdff312b8
#
_cell.length_a   1.000
_cell.length_b   1.000
_cell.length_c   1.000
_cell.angle_alpha   90.00
_cell.angle_beta   90.00
_cell.angle_gamma   90.00
#
_symmetry.space_group_name_H-M   'P 1'
#
loop_
_entity.id
_entity.type
_entity.pdbx_description
1 polymer ?
#
loop_
_entity_poly.entity_id
_entity_poly.type
_entity_poly.pdbx_seq_one_letter_code
_entity_poly.pdbx_strand_id
1 'polypeptide(L)'
;MRRRLYAIRKVHRLLRLPDPTWDEDIAIALRRARRAKLNRPKQAKGMTWEYLERCLAAQPDNPWGLRNRAMLSLGYDLLTRRSELVALRSDDIELKGDGTLRAIIRRSKADPFGMGRIAFGSKRSGALVGEWLAWRGDQIEPLFCGIYRGKPINRPLGTTKVKLIIKEAVAAAGLQPEEVAAFSGHSLRVGAAQDLLCAGYDAAAIMRAGGWKSINVLGRYLELAEHNVWA
;
A
#
# COMPACT_ATOMS: atom_id res chain seq x y z
N MET A 1 -12.58 -1.77 20.61
CA MET A 1 -13.14 -3.03 21.15
C MET A 1 -12.30 -4.26 20.80
N ARG A 2 -12.09 -4.67 19.52
CA ARG A 2 -11.34 -5.91 19.14
C ARG A 2 -9.95 -6.05 19.80
N ARG A 3 -9.14 -4.98 19.86
CA ARG A 3 -7.79 -5.02 20.47
C ARG A 3 -7.84 -5.33 21.96
N ARG A 4 -8.80 -4.76 22.69
CA ARG A 4 -8.97 -5.01 24.13
C ARG A 4 -9.36 -6.45 24.40
N LEU A 5 -10.31 -7.00 23.63
CA LEU A 5 -10.70 -8.41 23.75
C LEU A 5 -9.53 -9.36 23.45
N TYR A 6 -8.74 -9.04 22.41
CA TYR A 6 -7.55 -9.84 22.11
C TYR A 6 -6.53 -9.80 23.24
N ALA A 7 -6.33 -8.62 23.86
CA ALA A 7 -5.43 -8.47 25.00
C ALA A 7 -5.91 -9.30 26.20
N ILE A 8 -7.21 -9.23 26.53
CA ILE A 8 -7.81 -10.04 27.62
C ILE A 8 -7.59 -11.53 27.34
N ARG A 9 -7.94 -12.03 26.16
CA ARG A 9 -7.71 -13.42 25.76
C ARG A 9 -6.26 -13.85 25.92
N LYS A 10 -5.33 -12.99 25.47
CA LYS A 10 -3.90 -13.27 25.53
C LYS A 10 -3.42 -13.38 26.96
N VAL A 11 -3.83 -12.45 27.83
CA VAL A 11 -3.45 -12.45 29.24
C VAL A 11 -4.00 -13.70 29.94
N HIS A 12 -5.30 -14.00 29.79
CA HIS A 12 -5.90 -15.19 30.40
C HIS A 12 -5.21 -16.48 29.95
N ARG A 13 -4.90 -16.60 28.65
CA ARG A 13 -4.17 -17.76 28.11
C ARG A 13 -2.76 -17.89 28.70
N LEU A 14 -2.03 -16.76 28.83
CA LEU A 14 -0.68 -16.76 29.40
C LEU A 14 -0.69 -17.15 30.87
N LEU A 15 -1.72 -16.74 31.63
CA LEU A 15 -1.91 -17.07 33.04
C LEU A 15 -2.61 -18.41 33.27
N ARG A 16 -2.94 -19.17 32.20
CA ARG A 16 -3.71 -20.42 32.23
C ARG A 16 -5.07 -20.29 32.95
N LEU A 17 -5.66 -19.09 32.87
CA LEU A 17 -7.00 -18.81 33.41
C LEU A 17 -8.06 -19.05 32.35
N PRO A 18 -9.32 -19.38 32.73
CA PRO A 18 -10.44 -19.43 31.83
C PRO A 18 -10.60 -18.13 31.04
N ASP A 19 -10.85 -18.22 29.74
CA ASP A 19 -11.05 -17.04 28.90
C ASP A 19 -12.48 -16.51 29.04
N PRO A 20 -12.71 -15.35 29.70
CA PRO A 20 -14.05 -14.83 29.94
C PRO A 20 -14.75 -14.40 28.65
N THR A 21 -14.03 -14.28 27.54
CA THR A 21 -14.63 -13.87 26.26
C THR A 21 -15.33 -15.03 25.53
N TRP A 22 -15.28 -16.25 26.07
CA TRP A 22 -16.05 -17.42 25.60
C TRP A 22 -17.43 -17.51 26.24
N ASP A 23 -17.68 -16.71 27.27
CA ASP A 23 -18.97 -16.60 27.90
C ASP A 23 -20.05 -16.17 26.88
N GLU A 24 -21.20 -16.83 26.87
CA GLU A 24 -22.24 -16.62 25.87
C GLU A 24 -22.88 -15.24 25.98
N ASP A 25 -23.06 -14.74 27.20
CA ASP A 25 -23.61 -13.39 27.43
C ASP A 25 -22.68 -12.31 26.91
N ILE A 26 -21.37 -12.49 27.10
CA ILE A 26 -20.34 -11.60 26.53
C ILE A 26 -20.36 -11.70 25.00
N ALA A 27 -20.49 -12.89 24.43
CA ALA A 27 -20.56 -13.07 22.99
C ALA A 27 -21.81 -12.40 22.38
N ILE A 28 -22.96 -12.50 23.05
CA ILE A 28 -24.21 -11.84 22.67
C ILE A 28 -24.07 -10.31 22.78
N ALA A 29 -23.57 -9.80 23.91
CA ALA A 29 -23.35 -8.37 24.12
C ALA A 29 -22.41 -7.79 23.03
N LEU A 30 -21.35 -8.51 22.67
CA LEU A 30 -20.44 -8.11 21.61
C LEU A 30 -21.10 -8.13 20.23
N ARG A 31 -21.97 -9.08 19.93
CA ARG A 31 -22.77 -9.12 18.69
C ARG A 31 -23.72 -7.93 18.63
N ARG A 32 -24.44 -7.63 19.71
CA ARG A 32 -25.33 -6.45 19.83
C ARG A 32 -24.57 -5.14 19.64
N ALA A 33 -23.43 -4.96 20.34
CA ALA A 33 -22.59 -3.78 20.22
C ALA A 33 -22.00 -3.59 18.80
N ARG A 34 -21.72 -4.68 18.07
CA ARG A 34 -21.26 -4.60 16.66
C ARG A 34 -22.41 -4.21 15.72
N ARG A 35 -23.63 -4.71 15.95
CA ARG A 35 -24.79 -4.36 15.13
C ARG A 35 -25.24 -2.91 15.39
N ALA A 36 -25.18 -2.44 16.63
CA ALA A 36 -25.48 -1.05 16.98
C ALA A 36 -24.45 -0.04 16.40
N LYS A 37 -23.25 -0.48 16.04
CA LYS A 37 -22.24 0.34 15.38
C LYS A 37 -22.49 0.37 13.87
N LEU A 38 -23.38 1.24 13.42
CA LEU A 38 -23.63 1.53 12.00
C LEU A 38 -22.48 2.21 11.27
N ASN A 39 -21.31 2.36 11.91
CA ASN A 39 -20.16 3.01 11.30
C ASN A 39 -19.39 2.01 10.40
N ARG A 40 -19.60 2.14 9.09
CA ARG A 40 -18.73 1.56 8.09
C ARG A 40 -17.32 2.15 8.28
N PRO A 41 -16.27 1.32 8.40
CA PRO A 41 -14.91 1.85 8.48
C PRO A 41 -14.64 2.72 7.25
N LYS A 42 -14.22 3.97 7.45
CA LYS A 42 -13.81 4.82 6.33
C LYS A 42 -12.67 4.14 5.59
N GLN A 43 -12.88 3.87 4.32
CA GLN A 43 -11.85 3.40 3.41
C GLN A 43 -11.03 4.60 2.95
N ALA A 44 -9.73 4.39 2.71
CA ALA A 44 -8.90 5.40 2.06
C ALA A 44 -9.38 5.62 0.62
N LYS A 45 -9.38 6.86 0.17
CA LYS A 45 -9.60 7.20 -1.24
C LYS A 45 -8.51 6.54 -2.09
N GLY A 46 -8.90 5.90 -3.19
CA GLY A 46 -7.97 5.29 -4.14
C GLY A 46 -7.15 6.36 -4.86
N MET A 47 -5.86 6.12 -4.99
CA MET A 47 -4.99 6.84 -5.91
C MET A 47 -5.16 6.16 -7.28
N THR A 48 -6.24 6.47 -8.00
CA THR A 48 -6.47 5.98 -9.35
C THR A 48 -5.42 6.54 -10.31
N TRP A 49 -5.37 5.98 -11.52
CA TRP A 49 -4.45 6.42 -12.57
C TRP A 49 -4.45 7.93 -12.77
N GLU A 50 -5.62 8.55 -12.85
CA GLU A 50 -5.77 9.98 -13.04
C GLU A 50 -5.13 10.81 -11.90
N TYR A 51 -5.39 10.42 -10.65
CA TYR A 51 -4.76 11.06 -9.50
C TYR A 51 -3.24 10.83 -9.49
N LEU A 52 -2.80 9.63 -9.86
CA LEU A 52 -1.39 9.29 -9.91
C LEU A 52 -0.65 10.17 -10.91
N GLU A 53 -1.15 10.30 -12.13
CA GLU A 53 -0.54 11.15 -13.17
C GLU A 53 -0.40 12.61 -12.71
N ARG A 54 -1.45 13.19 -12.14
CA ARG A 54 -1.41 14.53 -11.56
C ARG A 54 -0.39 14.65 -10.45
N CYS A 55 -0.31 13.64 -9.57
CA CYS A 55 0.67 13.62 -8.48
C CYS A 55 2.11 13.48 -8.98
N LEU A 56 2.36 12.70 -10.03
CA LEU A 56 3.68 12.56 -10.64
C LEU A 56 4.13 13.85 -11.30
N ALA A 57 3.24 14.49 -12.05
CA ALA A 57 3.51 15.77 -12.73
C ALA A 57 3.79 16.92 -11.73
N ALA A 58 3.15 16.90 -10.56
CA ALA A 58 3.32 17.92 -9.54
C ALA A 58 4.59 17.74 -8.67
N GLN A 59 5.36 16.66 -8.85
CA GLN A 59 6.60 16.49 -8.08
C GLN A 59 7.69 17.47 -8.56
N PRO A 60 8.46 18.07 -7.62
CA PRO A 60 9.52 19.00 -7.97
C PRO A 60 10.66 18.30 -8.73
N ASP A 61 11.39 19.08 -9.53
CA ASP A 61 12.58 18.58 -10.24
C ASP A 61 13.82 18.67 -9.34
N ASN A 62 13.89 17.76 -8.37
CA ASN A 62 14.97 17.63 -7.42
C ASN A 62 15.03 16.18 -6.89
N PRO A 63 16.04 15.81 -6.08
CA PRO A 63 16.19 14.44 -5.58
C PRO A 63 14.98 13.89 -4.82
N TRP A 64 14.26 14.72 -4.08
CA TRP A 64 13.03 14.30 -3.38
C TRP A 64 11.92 13.98 -4.37
N GLY A 65 11.76 14.79 -5.42
CA GLY A 65 10.78 14.54 -6.49
C GLY A 65 11.13 13.30 -7.30
N LEU A 66 12.39 13.05 -7.64
CA LEU A 66 12.83 11.80 -8.29
C LEU A 66 12.41 10.57 -7.46
N ARG A 67 12.79 10.55 -6.18
CA ARG A 67 12.40 9.49 -5.27
C ARG A 67 10.88 9.32 -5.19
N ASN A 68 10.16 10.42 -5.04
CA ASN A 68 8.72 10.38 -4.84
C ASN A 68 7.99 9.88 -6.09
N ARG A 69 8.38 10.35 -7.30
CA ARG A 69 7.85 9.83 -8.57
C ARG A 69 8.06 8.32 -8.69
N ALA A 70 9.28 7.85 -8.48
CA ALA A 70 9.59 6.42 -8.51
C ALA A 70 8.78 5.63 -7.48
N MET A 71 8.67 6.13 -6.26
CA MET A 71 7.96 5.47 -5.17
C MET A 71 6.45 5.41 -5.39
N LEU A 72 5.82 6.49 -5.86
CA LEU A 72 4.39 6.55 -6.13
C LEU A 72 4.03 5.63 -7.28
N SER A 73 4.76 5.71 -8.41
CA SER A 73 4.54 4.86 -9.57
C SER A 73 4.73 3.37 -9.24
N LEU A 74 5.85 3.02 -8.60
CA LEU A 74 6.14 1.63 -8.26
C LEU A 74 5.15 1.06 -7.22
N GLY A 75 4.79 1.85 -6.22
CA GLY A 75 3.84 1.43 -5.20
C GLY A 75 2.44 1.16 -5.75
N TYR A 76 2.04 1.89 -6.78
CA TYR A 76 0.82 1.67 -7.55
C TYR A 76 0.93 0.39 -8.37
N ASP A 77 1.92 0.26 -9.26
CA ASP A 77 2.05 -0.87 -10.16
C ASP A 77 2.19 -2.22 -9.43
N LEU A 78 3.00 -2.26 -8.36
CA LEU A 78 3.21 -3.47 -7.58
C LEU A 78 2.08 -3.77 -6.58
N LEU A 79 1.06 -2.91 -6.44
CA LEU A 79 0.00 -3.03 -5.45
C LEU A 79 0.55 -3.30 -4.03
N THR A 80 1.64 -2.64 -3.65
CA THR A 80 2.32 -2.90 -2.38
C THR A 80 1.60 -2.29 -1.19
N ARG A 81 1.74 -2.94 -0.04
CA ARG A 81 1.50 -2.25 1.24
C ARG A 81 2.68 -1.32 1.53
N ARG A 82 2.43 -0.21 2.25
CA ARG A 82 3.50 0.73 2.61
C ARG A 82 4.70 0.08 3.30
N SER A 83 4.49 -0.99 4.07
CA SER A 83 5.57 -1.74 4.72
C SER A 83 6.36 -2.60 3.75
N GLU A 84 5.72 -3.11 2.71
CA GLU A 84 6.36 -3.86 1.64
C GLU A 84 7.18 -2.90 0.76
N LEU A 85 6.62 -1.75 0.41
CA LEU A 85 7.26 -0.74 -0.43
C LEU A 85 8.56 -0.20 0.18
N VAL A 86 8.57 0.13 1.47
CA VAL A 86 9.79 0.62 2.15
C VAL A 86 10.81 -0.46 2.47
N ALA A 87 10.41 -1.73 2.43
CA ALA A 87 11.28 -2.87 2.66
C ALA A 87 11.99 -3.35 1.39
N LEU A 88 11.63 -2.83 0.21
CA LEU A 88 12.29 -3.15 -1.05
C LEU A 88 13.75 -2.70 -1.01
N ARG A 89 14.61 -3.55 -1.56
CA ARG A 89 16.04 -3.33 -1.76
C ARG A 89 16.33 -3.19 -3.26
N SER A 90 17.50 -2.70 -3.60
CA SER A 90 17.93 -2.63 -5.00
C SER A 90 17.91 -4.00 -5.67
N ASP A 91 18.42 -5.01 -4.97
CA ASP A 91 18.50 -6.40 -5.46
C ASP A 91 17.13 -7.07 -5.66
N ASP A 92 16.05 -6.45 -5.14
CA ASP A 92 14.69 -6.93 -5.36
C ASP A 92 14.13 -6.48 -6.72
N ILE A 93 14.81 -5.58 -7.44
CA ILE A 93 14.36 -4.95 -8.68
C ILE A 93 15.23 -5.39 -9.84
N GLU A 94 14.58 -5.90 -10.87
CA GLU A 94 15.16 -6.22 -12.15
C GLU A 94 14.54 -5.34 -13.23
N LEU A 95 15.32 -4.42 -13.78
CA LEU A 95 14.91 -3.62 -14.94
C LEU A 95 15.08 -4.48 -16.20
N LYS A 96 14.02 -4.58 -17.01
CA LYS A 96 14.01 -5.42 -18.21
C LYS A 96 14.37 -4.61 -19.45
N GLY A 97 14.88 -5.30 -20.48
CA GLY A 97 15.23 -4.69 -21.75
C GLY A 97 14.06 -4.05 -22.52
N ASP A 98 12.82 -4.45 -22.23
CA ASP A 98 11.60 -3.84 -22.79
C ASP A 98 11.15 -2.57 -22.06
N GLY A 99 11.90 -2.14 -21.05
CA GLY A 99 11.62 -0.97 -20.20
C GLY A 99 10.69 -1.24 -19.03
N THR A 100 10.12 -2.45 -18.91
CA THR A 100 9.34 -2.86 -17.72
C THR A 100 10.27 -3.26 -16.58
N LEU A 101 9.71 -3.54 -15.42
CA LEU A 101 10.48 -4.08 -14.30
C LEU A 101 9.78 -5.28 -13.65
N ARG A 102 10.60 -6.12 -13.03
CA ARG A 102 10.18 -7.21 -12.16
C ARG A 102 10.66 -6.92 -10.74
N ALA A 103 9.80 -7.16 -9.75
CA ALA A 103 10.12 -6.95 -8.35
C ALA A 103 9.85 -8.21 -7.52
N ILE A 104 10.70 -8.50 -6.54
CA ILE A 104 10.51 -9.56 -5.55
C ILE A 104 10.09 -8.91 -4.24
N ILE A 105 8.87 -9.18 -3.79
CA ILE A 105 8.38 -8.75 -2.48
C ILE A 105 8.60 -9.87 -1.50
N ARG A 106 9.74 -9.82 -0.78
CA ARG A 106 10.27 -10.92 0.04
C ARG A 106 9.36 -11.34 1.18
N ARG A 107 8.65 -10.39 1.81
CA ARG A 107 7.83 -10.67 2.99
C ARG A 107 6.63 -9.74 3.07
N SER A 108 5.48 -10.30 3.43
CA SER A 108 4.28 -9.51 3.67
C SER A 108 3.59 -9.94 4.97
N LYS A 109 2.68 -9.07 5.48
CA LYS A 109 1.84 -9.42 6.64
C LYS A 109 0.95 -10.65 6.36
N ALA A 110 0.62 -10.92 5.10
CA ALA A 110 -0.19 -12.05 4.67
C ALA A 110 0.64 -13.29 4.35
N ASP A 111 1.97 -13.19 4.47
CA ASP A 111 2.94 -14.23 4.19
C ASP A 111 3.85 -14.45 5.40
N PRO A 112 3.38 -15.18 6.43
CA PRO A 112 4.14 -15.42 7.65
C PRO A 112 5.39 -16.29 7.41
N PHE A 113 5.40 -17.09 6.34
CA PHE A 113 6.50 -17.99 6.00
C PHE A 113 7.57 -17.33 5.13
N GLY A 114 7.32 -16.10 4.63
CA GLY A 114 8.30 -15.39 3.82
C GLY A 114 8.55 -16.00 2.43
N MET A 115 7.56 -16.68 1.85
CA MET A 115 7.66 -17.22 0.49
C MET A 115 7.78 -16.11 -0.58
N GLY A 116 7.33 -14.90 -0.22
CA GLY A 116 7.38 -13.75 -1.10
C GLY A 116 6.40 -13.84 -2.27
N ARG A 117 6.46 -12.83 -3.13
CA ARG A 117 5.75 -12.81 -4.41
C ARG A 117 6.53 -12.03 -5.45
N ILE A 118 6.37 -12.43 -6.70
CA ILE A 118 6.82 -11.65 -7.85
C ILE A 118 5.72 -10.68 -8.24
N ALA A 119 6.10 -9.45 -8.55
CA ALA A 119 5.22 -8.43 -9.09
C ALA A 119 5.92 -7.74 -10.26
N PHE A 120 5.13 -7.11 -11.15
CA PHE A 120 5.64 -6.46 -12.34
C PHE A 120 5.24 -5.00 -12.34
N GLY A 121 6.15 -4.14 -12.80
CA GLY A 121 5.90 -2.71 -12.99
C GLY A 121 5.92 -2.35 -14.47
N SER A 122 5.20 -1.29 -14.80
CA SER A 122 5.10 -0.73 -16.14
C SER A 122 6.42 -0.12 -16.62
N LYS A 123 6.50 0.20 -17.90
CA LYS A 123 7.62 0.96 -18.49
C LYS A 123 7.82 2.30 -17.79
N ARG A 124 6.73 2.99 -17.40
CA ARG A 124 6.81 4.21 -16.60
C ARG A 124 7.55 3.98 -15.28
N SER A 125 7.16 2.96 -14.52
CA SER A 125 7.85 2.63 -13.27
C SER A 125 9.30 2.22 -13.51
N GLY A 126 9.58 1.50 -14.60
CA GLY A 126 10.95 1.14 -14.97
C GLY A 126 11.82 2.37 -15.21
N ALA A 127 11.34 3.33 -15.99
CA ALA A 127 12.05 4.60 -16.26
C ALA A 127 12.28 5.41 -14.97
N LEU A 128 11.22 5.67 -14.20
CA LEU A 128 11.30 6.47 -12.96
C LEU A 128 12.19 5.82 -11.89
N VAL A 129 12.15 4.49 -11.77
CA VAL A 129 13.06 3.76 -10.86
C VAL A 129 14.48 3.82 -11.36
N GLY A 130 14.70 3.68 -12.67
CA GLY A 130 16.04 3.81 -13.28
C GLY A 130 16.67 5.19 -13.02
N GLU A 131 15.92 6.28 -13.24
CA GLU A 131 16.37 7.65 -12.93
C GLU A 131 16.71 7.82 -11.43
N TRP A 132 15.84 7.29 -10.56
CA TRP A 132 16.10 7.35 -9.12
C TRP A 132 17.35 6.57 -8.73
N LEU A 133 17.55 5.36 -9.26
CA LEU A 133 18.73 4.53 -8.99
C LEU A 133 20.01 5.20 -9.50
N ALA A 134 19.97 5.78 -10.68
CA ALA A 134 21.11 6.51 -11.26
C ALA A 134 21.55 7.68 -10.37
N TRP A 135 20.61 8.45 -9.82
CA TRP A 135 20.92 9.53 -8.89
C TRP A 135 21.39 9.02 -7.53
N ARG A 136 20.72 7.99 -6.99
CA ARG A 136 20.98 7.47 -5.64
C ARG A 136 22.34 6.78 -5.53
N GLY A 137 22.79 6.10 -6.59
CA GLY A 137 24.01 5.29 -6.65
C GLY A 137 23.83 3.90 -6.00
N ASP A 138 24.81 3.04 -6.21
CA ASP A 138 24.76 1.61 -5.89
C ASP A 138 25.12 1.28 -4.44
N GLN A 139 25.74 2.22 -3.70
CA GLN A 139 26.17 2.01 -2.32
C GLN A 139 25.03 2.04 -1.29
N ILE A 140 23.80 2.21 -1.74
CA ILE A 140 22.61 2.32 -0.90
C ILE A 140 21.77 1.05 -1.05
N GLU A 141 21.62 0.28 0.04
CA GLU A 141 20.89 -1.00 0.01
C GLU A 141 19.35 -0.82 -0.15
N PRO A 142 18.66 0.04 0.64
CA PRO A 142 17.22 0.21 0.49
C PRO A 142 16.88 0.89 -0.83
N LEU A 143 15.88 0.34 -1.56
CA LEU A 143 15.40 0.95 -2.81
C LEU A 143 15.01 2.41 -2.59
N PHE A 144 14.20 2.69 -1.57
CA PHE A 144 13.80 4.04 -1.18
C PHE A 144 14.43 4.44 0.15
N CYS A 145 15.35 5.40 0.09
CA CYS A 145 16.13 5.86 1.22
C CYS A 145 15.78 7.30 1.63
N GLY A 146 16.26 7.72 2.78
CA GLY A 146 16.27 9.10 3.20
C GLY A 146 17.26 9.95 2.36
N ILE A 147 17.00 11.24 2.31
CA ILE A 147 17.89 12.23 1.69
C ILE A 147 18.23 13.28 2.76
N TYR A 148 19.51 13.49 2.99
CA TYR A 148 19.99 14.48 3.94
C TYR A 148 21.05 15.38 3.29
N ARG A 149 20.87 16.70 3.36
CA ARG A 149 21.77 17.69 2.72
C ARG A 149 22.05 17.37 1.24
N GLY A 150 21.02 16.98 0.49
CA GLY A 150 21.12 16.66 -0.94
C GLY A 150 21.82 15.34 -1.27
N LYS A 151 22.14 14.50 -0.28
CA LYS A 151 22.80 13.20 -0.46
C LYS A 151 21.90 12.05 0.03
N PRO A 152 21.89 10.90 -0.65
CA PRO A 152 21.17 9.73 -0.17
C PRO A 152 21.87 9.17 1.07
N ILE A 153 21.08 8.66 2.02
CA ILE A 153 21.59 8.01 3.21
C ILE A 153 21.15 6.54 3.24
N ASN A 154 22.06 5.63 3.59
CA ASN A 154 21.79 4.19 3.63
C ASN A 154 20.86 3.82 4.79
N ARG A 155 19.65 4.36 4.76
CA ARG A 155 18.59 4.12 5.73
C ARG A 155 17.23 4.07 5.03
N PRO A 156 16.45 2.99 5.19
CA PRO A 156 15.15 2.88 4.57
C PRO A 156 14.18 3.96 5.08
N LEU A 157 13.23 4.34 4.24
CA LEU A 157 12.14 5.22 4.65
C LEU A 157 11.25 4.53 5.69
N GLY A 158 10.77 5.29 6.67
CA GLY A 158 9.74 4.81 7.57
C GLY A 158 8.37 4.72 6.87
N THR A 159 7.54 3.76 7.27
CA THR A 159 6.18 3.57 6.71
C THR A 159 5.28 4.80 6.86
N THR A 160 5.52 5.64 7.88
CA THR A 160 4.80 6.91 8.07
C THR A 160 5.16 7.92 7.00
N LYS A 161 6.42 7.93 6.52
CA LYS A 161 6.87 8.85 5.48
C LYS A 161 6.17 8.58 4.14
N VAL A 162 5.88 7.31 3.81
CA VAL A 162 5.06 6.95 2.62
C VAL A 162 3.70 7.66 2.66
N LYS A 163 3.01 7.61 3.81
CA LYS A 163 1.72 8.31 3.97
C LYS A 163 1.87 9.83 3.78
N LEU A 164 2.94 10.41 4.30
CA LEU A 164 3.20 11.85 4.17
C LEU A 164 3.47 12.21 2.71
N ILE A 165 4.32 11.46 2.02
CA ILE A 165 4.63 11.69 0.60
C ILE A 165 3.36 11.60 -0.26
N ILE A 166 2.48 10.62 -0.02
CA ILE A 166 1.19 10.54 -0.72
C ILE A 166 0.35 11.80 -0.49
N LYS A 167 0.23 12.26 0.76
CA LYS A 167 -0.54 13.46 1.09
C LYS A 167 0.08 14.73 0.52
N GLU A 168 1.40 14.86 0.59
CA GLU A 168 2.16 15.96 0.00
C GLU A 168 1.96 16.00 -1.53
N ALA A 169 1.99 14.82 -2.19
CA ALA A 169 1.81 14.70 -3.63
C ALA A 169 0.40 15.11 -4.09
N VAL A 170 -0.65 14.64 -3.40
CA VAL A 170 -2.04 15.03 -3.75
C VAL A 170 -2.32 16.49 -3.45
N ALA A 171 -1.72 17.06 -2.40
CA ALA A 171 -1.81 18.49 -2.12
C ALA A 171 -1.11 19.32 -3.23
N ALA A 172 0.09 18.91 -3.65
CA ALA A 172 0.82 19.55 -4.73
C ALA A 172 0.08 19.44 -6.08
N ALA A 173 -0.70 18.38 -6.27
CA ALA A 173 -1.58 18.21 -7.45
C ALA A 173 -2.85 19.08 -7.40
N GLY A 174 -2.99 19.97 -6.40
CA GLY A 174 -4.07 20.95 -6.31
C GLY A 174 -5.38 20.43 -5.69
N LEU A 175 -5.34 19.32 -4.95
CA LEU A 175 -6.52 18.81 -4.24
C LEU A 175 -6.78 19.62 -2.96
N GLN A 176 -8.08 19.79 -2.62
CA GLN A 176 -8.48 20.50 -1.43
C GLN A 176 -8.13 19.72 -0.15
N PRO A 177 -7.93 20.38 1.00
CA PRO A 177 -7.51 19.75 2.26
C PRO A 177 -8.40 18.58 2.70
N GLU A 178 -9.71 18.66 2.47
CA GLU A 178 -10.69 17.61 2.79
C GLU A 178 -10.45 16.35 1.96
N GLU A 179 -10.13 16.53 0.68
CA GLU A 179 -9.79 15.42 -0.22
C GLU A 179 -8.44 14.81 0.15
N VAL A 180 -7.43 15.66 0.43
CA VAL A 180 -6.10 15.21 0.90
C VAL A 180 -6.24 14.38 2.19
N ALA A 181 -7.17 14.74 3.08
CA ALA A 181 -7.44 13.99 4.31
C ALA A 181 -7.90 12.55 4.04
N ALA A 182 -8.61 12.30 2.94
CA ALA A 182 -9.13 10.99 2.56
C ALA A 182 -8.03 10.02 2.06
N PHE A 183 -6.89 10.54 1.60
CA PHE A 183 -5.77 9.71 1.17
C PHE A 183 -4.94 9.18 2.34
N SER A 184 -4.36 8.01 2.16
CA SER A 184 -3.55 7.33 3.18
C SER A 184 -2.42 6.50 2.56
N GLY A 185 -1.60 5.86 3.39
CA GLY A 185 -0.58 4.93 2.91
C GLY A 185 -1.10 3.65 2.22
N HIS A 186 -2.41 3.50 2.07
CA HIS A 186 -3.05 2.42 1.31
C HIS A 186 -3.62 2.89 -0.03
N SER A 187 -3.63 4.19 -0.29
CA SER A 187 -4.31 4.78 -1.45
C SER A 187 -3.77 4.29 -2.80
N LEU A 188 -2.45 4.12 -2.94
CA LEU A 188 -1.84 3.55 -4.15
C LEU A 188 -2.42 2.15 -4.46
N ARG A 189 -2.45 1.29 -3.46
CA ARG A 189 -2.96 -0.08 -3.58
C ARG A 189 -4.48 -0.13 -3.81
N VAL A 190 -5.22 0.80 -3.23
CA VAL A 190 -6.68 0.92 -3.44
C VAL A 190 -6.95 1.34 -4.88
N GLY A 191 -6.33 2.43 -5.35
CA GLY A 191 -6.52 2.94 -6.70
C GLY A 191 -6.12 1.93 -7.77
N ALA A 192 -4.92 1.35 -7.65
CA ALA A 192 -4.48 0.33 -8.62
C ALA A 192 -5.44 -0.88 -8.72
N ALA A 193 -6.01 -1.33 -7.59
CA ALA A 193 -6.98 -2.43 -7.62
C ALA A 193 -8.30 -2.00 -8.29
N GLN A 194 -8.74 -0.76 -8.09
CA GLN A 194 -9.93 -0.20 -8.73
C GLN A 194 -9.72 -0.05 -10.24
N ASP A 195 -8.58 0.49 -10.65
CA ASP A 195 -8.27 0.68 -12.08
C ASP A 195 -8.14 -0.67 -12.82
N LEU A 196 -7.54 -1.69 -12.17
CA LEU A 196 -7.51 -3.04 -12.76
C LEU A 196 -8.91 -3.63 -12.92
N LEU A 197 -9.82 -3.41 -11.97
CA LEU A 197 -11.22 -3.84 -12.12
C LEU A 197 -11.89 -3.10 -13.29
N CYS A 198 -11.74 -1.77 -13.35
CA CYS A 198 -12.29 -0.95 -14.45
C CYS A 198 -11.70 -1.31 -15.81
N ALA A 199 -10.44 -1.79 -15.84
CA ALA A 199 -9.79 -2.31 -17.05
C ALA A 199 -10.23 -3.74 -17.42
N GLY A 200 -11.20 -4.35 -16.70
CA GLY A 200 -11.77 -5.65 -17.01
C GLY A 200 -11.00 -6.86 -16.49
N TYR A 201 -9.98 -6.65 -15.63
CA TYR A 201 -9.29 -7.79 -15.01
C TYR A 201 -10.18 -8.48 -13.98
N ASP A 202 -10.17 -9.81 -13.99
CA ASP A 202 -10.91 -10.61 -13.02
C ASP A 202 -10.31 -10.54 -11.61
N ALA A 203 -11.13 -10.91 -10.62
CA ALA A 203 -10.74 -10.88 -9.22
C ALA A 203 -9.51 -11.76 -8.91
N ALA A 204 -9.34 -12.89 -9.62
CA ALA A 204 -8.21 -13.80 -9.40
C ALA A 204 -6.90 -13.18 -9.89
N ALA A 205 -6.92 -12.52 -11.05
CA ALA A 205 -5.79 -11.76 -11.58
C ALA A 205 -5.38 -10.63 -10.62
N ILE A 206 -6.35 -9.83 -10.14
CA ILE A 206 -6.10 -8.74 -9.20
C ILE A 206 -5.56 -9.29 -7.87
N MET A 207 -6.14 -10.37 -7.34
CA MET A 207 -5.67 -11.03 -6.12
C MET A 207 -4.22 -11.50 -6.25
N ARG A 208 -3.87 -12.12 -7.37
CA ARG A 208 -2.51 -12.58 -7.67
C ARG A 208 -1.54 -11.39 -7.74
N ALA A 209 -1.86 -10.37 -8.50
CA ALA A 209 -1.03 -9.17 -8.67
C ALA A 209 -0.75 -8.48 -7.33
N GLY A 210 -1.75 -8.32 -6.47
CA GLY A 210 -1.62 -7.65 -5.17
C GLY A 210 -1.27 -8.58 -4.00
N GLY A 211 -1.27 -9.90 -4.17
CA GLY A 211 -1.03 -10.87 -3.09
C GLY A 211 -2.16 -10.87 -2.04
N TRP A 212 -3.43 -10.78 -2.47
CA TRP A 212 -4.57 -11.03 -1.61
C TRP A 212 -4.87 -12.53 -1.53
N LYS A 213 -5.11 -13.03 -0.32
CA LYS A 213 -5.46 -14.43 -0.05
C LYS A 213 -6.97 -14.66 0.13
N SER A 214 -7.79 -13.60 0.06
CA SER A 214 -9.23 -13.66 0.27
C SER A 214 -9.95 -12.65 -0.59
N ILE A 215 -10.96 -13.12 -1.31
CA ILE A 215 -11.87 -12.29 -2.12
C ILE A 215 -12.61 -11.27 -1.25
N ASN A 216 -13.01 -11.64 -0.03
CA ASN A 216 -13.69 -10.72 0.90
C ASN A 216 -12.80 -9.55 1.33
N VAL A 217 -11.48 -9.74 1.34
CA VAL A 217 -10.54 -8.65 1.62
C VAL A 217 -10.37 -7.78 0.39
N LEU A 218 -10.23 -8.35 -0.80
CA LEU A 218 -10.16 -7.61 -2.05
C LEU A 218 -11.45 -6.80 -2.27
N GLY A 219 -12.62 -7.39 -2.09
CA GLY A 219 -13.91 -6.74 -2.26
C GLY A 219 -14.02 -5.38 -1.57
N ARG A 220 -13.42 -5.23 -0.39
CA ARG A 220 -13.37 -3.93 0.30
C ARG A 220 -12.56 -2.87 -0.45
N TYR A 221 -11.54 -3.27 -1.21
CA TYR A 221 -10.73 -2.33 -2.01
C TYR A 221 -11.48 -1.89 -3.26
N LEU A 222 -12.31 -2.77 -3.81
CA LEU A 222 -13.07 -2.55 -5.03
C LEU A 222 -14.41 -1.84 -4.80
N GLU A 223 -14.86 -1.74 -3.56
CA GLU A 223 -16.19 -1.27 -3.17
C GLU A 223 -16.54 0.16 -3.63
N LEU A 224 -15.52 0.98 -3.87
CA LEU A 224 -15.66 2.35 -4.38
C LEU A 224 -15.14 2.50 -5.81
N ALA A 225 -14.92 1.39 -6.52
CA ALA A 225 -14.57 1.45 -7.93
C ALA A 225 -15.80 1.92 -8.74
N GLU A 226 -15.59 2.85 -9.65
CA GLU A 226 -16.61 3.30 -10.60
C GLU A 226 -16.70 2.28 -11.75
N HIS A 227 -17.15 1.07 -11.45
CA HIS A 227 -17.32 -0.01 -12.40
C HIS A 227 -18.79 -0.39 -12.47
N ASN A 228 -19.43 -0.01 -13.58
CA ASN A 228 -20.80 -0.37 -13.87
C ASN A 228 -20.82 -1.67 -14.68
N VAL A 229 -21.25 -2.77 -14.08
CA VAL A 229 -21.35 -4.10 -14.75
C VAL A 229 -22.42 -4.15 -15.82
N TRP A 230 -23.24 -3.11 -15.94
CA TRP A 230 -24.33 -2.99 -16.91
C TRP A 230 -24.01 -2.02 -18.06
N ALA A 231 -22.82 -1.39 -18.05
CA ALA A 231 -22.39 -0.46 -19.08
C ALA A 231 -21.69 -1.17 -20.25
#